data_803c925b9c5b087d5b43959e64ac19c1
#
_entry.id   803c925b9c5b087d5b43959e64ac19c1
#
_cell.length_a   1.000
_cell.length_b   1.000
_cell.length_c   1.000
_cell.angle_alpha   90.00
_cell.angle_beta   90.00
_cell.angle_gamma   90.00
#
_symmetry.space_group_name_H-M   'P 1'
#
loop_
_entity.id
_entity.type
_entity.pdbx_description
1 polymer ?
#
loop_
_entity_poly.entity_id
_entity_poly.type
_entity_poly.pdbx_seq_one_letter_code
_entity_poly.pdbx_strand_id
1 'polypeptide(L)'
;MKEEVFDIAVVGGGIVGSATFYQLQKAFPTKKLVLIEKEPKLAHHQTGNNSGVIHWGLYFTPGSKKAENCVKGRHELVNFAKEHGINHDICGKVVVATSSSEISNLEKILDNGIQNNIEGIERINADQIKEIEPEVAGVDGIWVPCTGIIDFVGVAEKMIQVAIGTNSSSKVYTSTKVVNIEQNEDE
;
A
#
# COMPACT_ATOMS: atom_id res chain seq x y z
N MET A 1 28.06 -7.96 26.17
CA MET A 1 27.42 -6.87 25.41
C MET A 1 26.39 -6.24 26.34
N LYS A 2 26.24 -4.90 26.41
CA LYS A 2 25.11 -4.31 27.17
C LYS A 2 23.83 -4.68 26.44
N GLU A 3 22.87 -5.22 27.16
CA GLU A 3 21.51 -5.41 26.63
C GLU A 3 20.96 -4.05 26.23
N GLU A 4 20.44 -3.98 24.99
CA GLU A 4 19.83 -2.77 24.49
C GLU A 4 18.31 -2.91 24.66
N VAL A 5 17.73 -2.03 25.47
CA VAL A 5 16.28 -2.02 25.78
C VAL A 5 15.56 -1.07 24.84
N PHE A 6 14.42 -1.52 24.33
CA PHE A 6 13.49 -0.74 23.49
C PHE A 6 12.11 -0.77 24.14
N ASP A 7 11.35 0.30 23.95
CA ASP A 7 9.96 0.38 24.45
C ASP A 7 8.99 -0.44 23.58
N ILE A 8 9.23 -0.48 22.26
CA ILE A 8 8.35 -1.17 21.29
C ILE A 8 9.21 -1.85 20.24
N ALA A 9 8.88 -3.10 19.93
CA ALA A 9 9.49 -3.85 18.82
C ALA A 9 8.48 -4.13 17.71
N VAL A 10 8.86 -3.89 16.46
CA VAL A 10 8.11 -4.25 15.27
C VAL A 10 8.88 -5.36 14.53
N VAL A 11 8.25 -6.50 14.29
CA VAL A 11 8.86 -7.63 13.60
C VAL A 11 8.37 -7.69 12.15
N GLY A 12 9.33 -7.57 11.23
CA GLY A 12 9.11 -7.56 9.78
C GLY A 12 9.23 -6.17 9.15
N GLY A 13 10.06 -6.06 8.13
CA GLY A 13 10.39 -4.81 7.40
C GLY A 13 9.67 -4.67 6.06
N GLY A 14 8.51 -5.32 5.85
CA GLY A 14 7.62 -5.07 4.73
C GLY A 14 6.82 -3.79 4.93
N ILE A 15 5.96 -3.42 3.93
CA ILE A 15 5.18 -2.17 3.97
C ILE A 15 4.33 -2.05 5.24
N VAL A 16 3.74 -3.15 5.72
CA VAL A 16 2.92 -3.14 6.95
C VAL A 16 3.78 -2.82 8.17
N GLY A 17 4.92 -3.51 8.35
CA GLY A 17 5.81 -3.25 9.47
C GLY A 17 6.43 -1.86 9.42
N SER A 18 6.87 -1.40 8.25
CA SER A 18 7.40 -0.04 8.05
C SER A 18 6.36 1.04 8.38
N ALA A 19 5.11 0.86 7.91
CA ALA A 19 4.03 1.77 8.23
C ALA A 19 3.66 1.75 9.72
N THR A 20 3.65 0.57 10.34
CA THR A 20 3.41 0.41 11.78
C THR A 20 4.49 1.13 12.59
N PHE A 21 5.76 0.91 12.26
CA PHE A 21 6.88 1.57 12.91
C PHE A 21 6.80 3.09 12.79
N TYR A 22 6.51 3.59 11.58
CA TYR A 22 6.33 5.02 11.31
C TYR A 22 5.19 5.63 12.13
N GLN A 23 4.02 5.00 12.14
CA GLN A 23 2.86 5.50 12.88
C GLN A 23 3.07 5.44 14.40
N LEU A 24 3.71 4.38 14.90
CA LEU A 24 4.05 4.27 16.32
C LEU A 24 5.07 5.35 16.72
N GLN A 25 6.09 5.61 15.91
CA GLN A 25 7.06 6.65 16.22
C GLN A 25 6.44 8.05 16.20
N LYS A 26 5.49 8.29 15.28
CA LYS A 26 4.71 9.53 15.23
C LYS A 26 3.80 9.71 16.45
N ALA A 27 3.15 8.63 16.89
CA ALA A 27 2.27 8.63 18.08
C ALA A 27 3.05 8.74 19.40
N PHE A 28 4.26 8.17 19.43
CA PHE A 28 5.11 8.09 20.61
C PHE A 28 6.54 8.62 20.32
N PRO A 29 6.71 9.92 20.08
CA PRO A 29 7.97 10.48 19.57
C PRO A 29 9.16 10.32 20.53
N THR A 30 8.92 10.14 21.82
CA THR A 30 9.96 9.95 22.83
C THR A 30 10.32 8.48 23.10
N LYS A 31 9.49 7.54 22.61
CA LYS A 31 9.71 6.12 22.80
C LYS A 31 10.80 5.60 21.88
N LYS A 32 11.61 4.69 22.40
CA LYS A 32 12.68 4.02 21.65
C LYS A 32 12.13 2.77 20.99
N LEU A 33 12.02 2.79 19.66
CA LEU A 33 11.48 1.69 18.87
C LEU A 33 12.60 0.87 18.20
N VAL A 34 12.31 -0.41 17.97
CA VAL A 34 13.14 -1.26 17.10
C VAL A 34 12.29 -1.93 16.03
N LEU A 35 12.80 -1.95 14.79
CA LEU A 35 12.28 -2.79 13.72
C LEU A 35 13.29 -3.90 13.43
N ILE A 36 12.83 -5.15 13.38
CA ILE A 36 13.67 -6.33 13.18
C ILE A 36 13.22 -7.03 11.91
N GLU A 37 14.11 -7.13 10.92
CA GLU A 37 13.88 -7.78 9.63
C GLU A 37 14.89 -8.92 9.42
N LYS A 38 14.39 -10.10 9.06
CA LYS A 38 15.24 -11.29 8.83
C LYS A 38 16.08 -11.19 7.57
N GLU A 39 15.59 -10.49 6.56
CA GLU A 39 16.26 -10.32 5.28
C GLU A 39 17.31 -9.19 5.33
N PRO A 40 18.27 -9.15 4.38
CA PRO A 40 19.33 -8.15 4.38
C PRO A 40 18.84 -6.72 4.06
N LYS A 41 17.62 -6.57 3.59
CA LYS A 41 17.00 -5.27 3.28
C LYS A 41 15.50 -5.26 3.59
N LEU A 42 14.94 -4.06 3.76
CA LEU A 42 13.51 -3.85 3.85
C LEU A 42 12.80 -4.23 2.55
N ALA A 43 11.51 -4.48 2.62
CA ALA A 43 10.66 -4.74 1.46
C ALA A 43 11.09 -5.91 0.55
N HIS A 44 11.86 -6.85 1.07
CA HIS A 44 12.49 -7.93 0.28
C HIS A 44 11.48 -8.92 -0.33
N HIS A 45 10.33 -9.12 0.30
CA HIS A 45 9.31 -10.07 -0.14
C HIS A 45 8.18 -9.38 -0.91
N GLN A 46 6.91 -9.52 -0.45
CA GLN A 46 5.71 -9.05 -1.15
C GLN A 46 5.73 -7.57 -1.50
N THR A 47 6.30 -6.73 -0.62
CA THR A 47 6.39 -5.29 -0.85
C THR A 47 7.26 -4.93 -2.05
N GLY A 48 8.34 -5.68 -2.29
CA GLY A 48 9.22 -5.49 -3.45
C GLY A 48 8.80 -6.30 -4.69
N ASN A 49 7.80 -7.19 -4.57
CA ASN A 49 7.37 -8.11 -5.62
C ASN A 49 5.84 -8.09 -5.78
N ASN A 50 5.28 -6.92 -6.04
CA ASN A 50 3.87 -6.68 -6.25
C ASN A 50 3.63 -5.90 -7.55
N SER A 51 2.37 -5.62 -7.90
CA SER A 51 2.01 -4.88 -9.12
C SER A 51 2.28 -3.38 -9.05
N GLY A 52 2.67 -2.84 -7.92
CA GLY A 52 2.86 -1.41 -7.71
C GLY A 52 1.58 -0.56 -7.73
N VAL A 53 0.41 -1.16 -7.83
CA VAL A 53 -0.86 -0.45 -8.08
C VAL A 53 -1.39 0.22 -6.82
N ILE A 54 -1.73 1.51 -6.94
CA ILE A 54 -2.51 2.27 -5.97
C ILE A 54 -3.99 1.94 -6.17
N HIS A 55 -4.53 1.03 -5.36
CA HIS A 55 -5.93 0.58 -5.47
C HIS A 55 -6.92 1.58 -4.87
N TRP A 56 -8.17 1.57 -5.42
CA TRP A 56 -9.28 2.45 -5.01
C TRP A 56 -10.48 1.73 -4.39
N GLY A 57 -10.35 0.44 -4.10
CA GLY A 57 -11.47 -0.31 -3.54
C GLY A 57 -12.54 -0.75 -4.55
N LEU A 58 -12.22 -0.73 -5.85
CA LEU A 58 -13.11 -1.10 -6.96
C LEU A 58 -13.80 -2.47 -6.77
N TYR A 59 -13.07 -3.43 -6.22
CA TYR A 59 -13.53 -4.80 -6.01
C TYR A 59 -14.06 -5.07 -4.59
N PHE A 60 -14.12 -4.05 -3.73
CA PHE A 60 -14.54 -4.25 -2.35
C PHE A 60 -16.02 -3.95 -2.18
N THR A 61 -16.68 -4.73 -1.34
CA THR A 61 -18.07 -4.53 -0.99
C THR A 61 -18.27 -3.11 -0.42
N PRO A 62 -19.17 -2.31 -0.99
CA PRO A 62 -19.47 -0.97 -0.48
C PRO A 62 -19.83 -0.96 1.00
N GLY A 63 -19.38 0.06 1.73
CA GLY A 63 -19.58 0.19 3.17
C GLY A 63 -18.75 -0.76 4.04
N SER A 64 -17.93 -1.64 3.46
CA SER A 64 -17.02 -2.47 4.23
C SER A 64 -15.83 -1.67 4.76
N LYS A 65 -15.30 -2.05 5.93
CA LYS A 65 -14.08 -1.46 6.49
C LYS A 65 -12.90 -1.53 5.51
N LYS A 66 -12.87 -2.54 4.65
CA LYS A 66 -11.85 -2.72 3.62
C LYS A 66 -11.97 -1.64 2.54
N ALA A 67 -13.19 -1.30 2.11
CA ALA A 67 -13.43 -0.22 1.15
C ALA A 67 -13.07 1.15 1.76
N GLU A 68 -13.58 1.45 2.96
CA GLU A 68 -13.29 2.70 3.69
C GLU A 68 -11.78 2.93 3.87
N ASN A 69 -11.07 1.89 4.36
CA ASN A 69 -9.62 1.96 4.58
C ASN A 69 -8.83 2.11 3.27
N CYS A 70 -9.30 1.49 2.18
CA CYS A 70 -8.65 1.61 0.88
C CYS A 70 -8.74 3.05 0.36
N VAL A 71 -9.92 3.66 0.40
CA VAL A 71 -10.14 5.05 -0.05
C VAL A 71 -9.30 6.02 0.79
N LYS A 72 -9.37 5.92 2.13
CA LYS A 72 -8.59 6.79 3.02
C LYS A 72 -7.09 6.60 2.85
N GLY A 73 -6.64 5.35 2.90
CA GLY A 73 -5.21 5.01 2.84
C GLY A 73 -4.55 5.42 1.53
N ARG A 74 -5.28 5.39 0.42
CA ARG A 74 -4.79 5.87 -0.87
C ARG A 74 -4.47 7.37 -0.85
N HIS A 75 -5.37 8.20 -0.34
CA HIS A 75 -5.11 9.64 -0.23
C HIS A 75 -3.88 9.92 0.63
N GLU A 76 -3.77 9.24 1.77
CA GLU A 76 -2.60 9.36 2.64
C GLU A 76 -1.31 8.89 1.95
N LEU A 77 -1.37 7.79 1.19
CA LEU A 77 -0.22 7.24 0.45
C LEU A 77 0.27 8.20 -0.64
N VAL A 78 -0.65 8.74 -1.47
CA VAL A 78 -0.29 9.68 -2.54
C VAL A 78 0.25 10.98 -1.97
N ASN A 79 -0.34 11.50 -0.88
CA ASN A 79 0.16 12.70 -0.22
C ASN A 79 1.56 12.46 0.36
N PHE A 80 1.77 11.33 1.02
CA PHE A 80 3.09 10.93 1.52
C PHE A 80 4.13 10.83 0.40
N ALA A 81 3.74 10.23 -0.74
CA ALA A 81 4.64 10.12 -1.89
C ALA A 81 5.03 11.48 -2.45
N LYS A 82 4.06 12.40 -2.60
CA LYS A 82 4.31 13.78 -3.06
C LYS A 82 5.22 14.55 -2.09
N GLU A 83 4.93 14.49 -0.80
CA GLU A 83 5.69 15.18 0.24
C GLU A 83 7.16 14.74 0.28
N HIS A 84 7.39 13.45 0.04
CA HIS A 84 8.72 12.86 0.19
C HIS A 84 9.43 12.53 -1.14
N GLY A 85 8.86 12.93 -2.28
CA GLY A 85 9.49 12.74 -3.60
C GLY A 85 9.59 11.26 -4.01
N ILE A 86 8.65 10.42 -3.59
CA ILE A 86 8.60 9.00 -3.99
C ILE A 86 7.99 8.89 -5.37
N ASN A 87 8.61 8.07 -6.23
CA ASN A 87 8.14 7.83 -7.59
C ASN A 87 6.73 7.25 -7.59
N HIS A 88 5.81 7.94 -8.23
CA HIS A 88 4.43 7.52 -8.43
C HIS A 88 3.85 8.20 -9.67
N ASP A 89 2.86 7.56 -10.28
CA ASP A 89 2.12 8.12 -11.40
C ASP A 89 0.64 7.74 -11.29
N ILE A 90 -0.24 8.71 -11.44
CA ILE A 90 -1.69 8.50 -11.47
C ILE A 90 -2.12 8.38 -12.93
N CYS A 91 -1.74 7.28 -13.54
CA CYS A 91 -1.93 6.99 -14.97
C CYS A 91 -3.31 6.41 -15.32
N GLY A 92 -4.14 6.12 -14.33
CA GLY A 92 -5.41 5.44 -14.53
C GLY A 92 -5.28 3.92 -14.69
N LYS A 93 -6.41 3.26 -14.92
CA LYS A 93 -6.51 1.82 -15.16
C LYS A 93 -7.75 1.50 -16.00
N VAL A 94 -7.58 0.60 -16.98
CA VAL A 94 -8.68 -0.02 -17.70
C VAL A 94 -8.99 -1.40 -17.11
N VAL A 95 -10.26 -1.70 -16.89
CA VAL A 95 -10.77 -3.05 -16.58
C VAL A 95 -11.62 -3.47 -17.77
N VAL A 96 -11.33 -4.61 -18.40
CA VAL A 96 -11.97 -5.02 -19.64
C VAL A 96 -12.74 -6.32 -19.49
N ALA A 97 -13.88 -6.41 -20.20
CA ALA A 97 -14.52 -7.66 -20.55
C ALA A 97 -14.01 -8.09 -21.94
N THR A 98 -13.43 -9.26 -22.03
CA THR A 98 -12.91 -9.82 -23.30
C THR A 98 -13.99 -10.54 -24.10
N SER A 99 -15.12 -10.85 -23.47
CA SER A 99 -16.28 -11.50 -24.07
C SER A 99 -17.59 -10.99 -23.48
N SER A 100 -18.69 -11.18 -24.21
CA SER A 100 -20.04 -10.80 -23.75
C SER A 100 -20.47 -11.51 -22.44
N SER A 101 -19.93 -12.68 -22.15
CA SER A 101 -20.23 -13.41 -20.90
C SER A 101 -19.67 -12.73 -19.64
N GLU A 102 -18.69 -11.83 -19.79
CA GLU A 102 -18.05 -11.11 -18.68
C GLU A 102 -18.72 -9.76 -18.37
N ILE A 103 -19.62 -9.27 -19.26
CA ILE A 103 -20.26 -7.95 -19.10
C ILE A 103 -21.04 -7.86 -17.79
N SER A 104 -21.79 -8.90 -17.40
CA SER A 104 -22.55 -8.88 -16.14
C SER A 104 -21.65 -8.74 -14.91
N ASN A 105 -20.44 -9.28 -14.94
CA ASN A 105 -19.46 -9.10 -13.87
C ASN A 105 -18.84 -7.71 -13.90
N LEU A 106 -18.57 -7.19 -15.11
CA LEU A 106 -18.07 -5.82 -15.28
C LEU A 106 -19.06 -4.78 -14.72
N GLU A 107 -20.37 -4.96 -14.96
CA GLU A 107 -21.42 -4.11 -14.40
C GLU A 107 -21.40 -4.10 -12.86
N LYS A 108 -21.29 -5.27 -12.23
CA LYS A 108 -21.16 -5.35 -10.77
C LYS A 108 -19.93 -4.62 -10.23
N ILE A 109 -18.80 -4.71 -10.95
CA ILE A 109 -17.58 -4.00 -10.60
C ILE A 109 -17.78 -2.49 -10.70
N LEU A 110 -18.44 -2.03 -11.77
CA LEU A 110 -18.77 -0.62 -11.96
C LEU A 110 -19.69 -0.10 -10.84
N ASP A 111 -20.75 -0.83 -10.54
CA ASP A 111 -21.68 -0.50 -9.45
C ASP A 111 -20.96 -0.40 -8.09
N ASN A 112 -20.07 -1.34 -7.78
CA ASN A 112 -19.23 -1.27 -6.57
C ASN A 112 -18.37 0.00 -6.57
N GLY A 113 -17.77 0.34 -7.71
CA GLY A 113 -16.94 1.52 -7.88
C GLY A 113 -17.73 2.81 -7.63
N ILE A 114 -18.93 2.92 -8.20
CA ILE A 114 -19.83 4.06 -8.01
C ILE A 114 -20.24 4.19 -6.53
N GLN A 115 -20.65 3.08 -5.90
CA GLN A 115 -21.05 3.05 -4.49
C GLN A 115 -19.88 3.34 -3.52
N ASN A 116 -18.66 3.00 -3.91
CA ASN A 116 -17.43 3.34 -3.17
C ASN A 116 -16.92 4.76 -3.47
N ASN A 117 -17.68 5.57 -4.22
CA ASN A 117 -17.35 6.95 -4.61
C ASN A 117 -15.99 7.07 -5.31
N ILE A 118 -15.70 6.16 -6.24
CA ILE A 118 -14.49 6.25 -7.06
C ILE A 118 -14.64 7.42 -8.04
N GLU A 119 -13.76 8.39 -7.92
CA GLU A 119 -13.81 9.62 -8.73
C GLU A 119 -13.55 9.34 -10.21
N GLY A 120 -14.44 9.83 -11.07
CA GLY A 120 -14.28 9.77 -12.53
C GLY A 120 -14.39 8.36 -13.11
N ILE A 121 -14.87 7.36 -12.35
CA ILE A 121 -15.11 6.02 -12.88
C ILE A 121 -16.19 6.07 -13.94
N GLU A 122 -15.95 5.46 -15.10
CA GLU A 122 -16.90 5.42 -16.20
C GLU A 122 -16.83 4.12 -16.99
N ARG A 123 -17.96 3.77 -17.64
CA ARG A 123 -18.01 2.68 -18.61
C ARG A 123 -17.45 3.18 -19.94
N ILE A 124 -16.63 2.38 -20.59
CA ILE A 124 -16.01 2.68 -21.88
C ILE A 124 -16.25 1.54 -22.87
N ASN A 125 -16.39 1.88 -24.15
CA ASN A 125 -16.58 0.92 -25.24
C ASN A 125 -15.24 0.41 -25.82
N ALA A 126 -15.30 -0.51 -26.77
CA ALA A 126 -14.13 -1.13 -27.38
C ALA A 126 -13.19 -0.12 -28.08
N ASP A 127 -13.73 0.94 -28.69
CA ASP A 127 -12.92 1.95 -29.37
C ASP A 127 -12.18 2.82 -28.34
N GLN A 128 -12.86 3.24 -27.28
CA GLN A 128 -12.26 3.98 -26.15
C GLN A 128 -11.19 3.17 -25.41
N ILE A 129 -11.39 1.84 -25.28
CA ILE A 129 -10.35 0.96 -24.72
C ILE A 129 -9.07 1.06 -25.57
N LYS A 130 -9.19 0.99 -26.90
CA LYS A 130 -8.04 1.07 -27.81
C LYS A 130 -7.37 2.43 -27.84
N GLU A 131 -8.13 3.51 -27.62
CA GLU A 131 -7.56 4.87 -27.51
C GLU A 131 -6.67 5.00 -26.25
N ILE A 132 -7.07 4.36 -25.14
CA ILE A 132 -6.33 4.41 -23.87
C ILE A 132 -5.16 3.41 -23.89
N GLU A 133 -5.43 2.17 -24.32
CA GLU A 133 -4.49 1.05 -24.31
C GLU A 133 -4.54 0.32 -25.66
N PRO A 134 -3.75 0.73 -26.66
CA PRO A 134 -3.83 0.22 -28.03
C PRO A 134 -3.65 -1.29 -28.18
N GLU A 135 -2.87 -1.91 -27.27
CA GLU A 135 -2.58 -3.35 -27.30
C GLU A 135 -3.66 -4.19 -26.56
N VAL A 136 -4.62 -3.55 -25.91
CA VAL A 136 -5.68 -4.25 -25.19
C VAL A 136 -6.89 -4.48 -26.08
N ALA A 137 -7.41 -5.72 -26.10
CA ALA A 137 -8.65 -6.08 -26.76
C ALA A 137 -9.75 -6.34 -25.74
N GLY A 138 -10.89 -5.67 -25.89
CA GLY A 138 -12.07 -5.86 -25.05
C GLY A 138 -13.34 -5.49 -25.80
N VAL A 139 -14.48 -6.09 -25.44
CA VAL A 139 -15.80 -5.76 -25.99
C VAL A 139 -16.48 -4.64 -25.18
N ASP A 140 -16.06 -4.45 -23.92
CA ASP A 140 -16.58 -3.47 -22.99
C ASP A 140 -15.57 -3.23 -21.87
N GLY A 141 -15.62 -2.09 -21.18
CA GLY A 141 -14.64 -1.77 -20.14
C GLY A 141 -15.10 -0.74 -19.13
N ILE A 142 -14.24 -0.56 -18.13
CA ILE A 142 -14.36 0.50 -17.12
C ILE A 142 -13.03 1.27 -17.11
N TRP A 143 -13.10 2.57 -17.23
CA TRP A 143 -11.99 3.48 -16.98
C TRP A 143 -11.99 3.95 -15.53
N VAL A 144 -10.84 3.87 -14.86
CA VAL A 144 -10.63 4.31 -13.47
C VAL A 144 -9.48 5.30 -13.45
N PRO A 145 -9.71 6.60 -13.69
CA PRO A 145 -8.67 7.61 -13.90
C PRO A 145 -7.80 7.86 -12.67
N CYS A 146 -8.36 7.65 -11.51
CA CYS A 146 -7.70 7.95 -10.24
C CYS A 146 -6.76 6.85 -9.73
N THR A 147 -6.68 5.69 -10.41
CA THR A 147 -5.72 4.62 -10.12
C THR A 147 -4.33 4.99 -10.64
N GLY A 148 -3.28 4.44 -10.03
CA GLY A 148 -1.91 4.70 -10.46
C GLY A 148 -0.95 3.62 -10.00
N ILE A 149 0.33 3.90 -10.17
CA ILE A 149 1.45 3.06 -9.73
C ILE A 149 2.35 3.83 -8.78
N ILE A 150 3.05 3.12 -7.91
CA ILE A 150 3.94 3.70 -6.90
C ILE A 150 5.08 2.75 -6.56
N ASP A 151 6.23 3.30 -6.23
CA ASP A 151 7.35 2.57 -5.64
C ASP A 151 7.08 2.25 -4.16
N PHE A 152 6.48 1.09 -3.89
CA PHE A 152 6.23 0.64 -2.52
C PHE A 152 7.51 0.34 -1.72
N VAL A 153 8.62 0.05 -2.37
CA VAL A 153 9.93 -0.11 -1.69
C VAL A 153 10.37 1.24 -1.16
N GLY A 154 10.36 2.25 -2.03
CA GLY A 154 10.66 3.63 -1.64
C GLY A 154 9.74 4.17 -0.56
N VAL A 155 8.44 3.83 -0.58
CA VAL A 155 7.49 4.16 0.50
C VAL A 155 7.94 3.56 1.83
N ALA A 156 8.22 2.24 1.86
CA ALA A 156 8.61 1.54 3.08
C ALA A 156 9.91 2.11 3.67
N GLU A 157 10.93 2.31 2.83
CA GLU A 157 12.23 2.87 3.24
C GLU A 157 12.09 4.31 3.75
N LYS A 158 11.30 5.14 3.06
CA LYS A 158 11.07 6.53 3.46
C LYS A 158 10.33 6.62 4.80
N MET A 159 9.31 5.78 5.04
CA MET A 159 8.62 5.73 6.33
C MET A 159 9.58 5.45 7.48
N ILE A 160 10.50 4.50 7.29
CA ILE A 160 11.52 4.19 8.28
C ILE A 160 12.49 5.37 8.46
N GLN A 161 12.96 5.98 7.37
CA GLN A 161 13.85 7.14 7.42
C GLN A 161 13.24 8.30 8.23
N VAL A 162 11.97 8.63 7.98
CA VAL A 162 11.25 9.69 8.69
C VAL A 162 11.09 9.34 10.18
N ALA A 163 10.74 8.09 10.49
CA ALA A 163 10.58 7.64 11.86
C ALA A 163 11.89 7.72 12.66
N ILE A 164 13.01 7.26 12.09
CA ILE A 164 14.35 7.39 12.71
C ILE A 164 14.75 8.86 12.86
N GLY A 165 14.38 9.72 11.90
CA GLY A 165 14.58 11.17 12.00
C GLY A 165 13.81 11.82 13.16
N THR A 166 12.68 11.26 13.54
CA THR A 166 11.88 11.71 14.70
C THR A 166 12.55 11.33 16.03
N ASN A 167 13.13 10.13 16.12
CA ASN A 167 13.87 9.67 17.29
C ASN A 167 15.08 8.83 16.86
N SER A 168 16.25 9.41 16.92
CA SER A 168 17.52 8.77 16.55
C SER A 168 17.96 7.62 17.47
N SER A 169 17.30 7.44 18.62
CA SER A 169 17.52 6.29 19.50
C SER A 169 16.79 5.03 19.02
N SER A 170 15.80 5.18 18.13
CA SER A 170 15.12 4.06 17.48
C SER A 170 16.01 3.41 16.43
N LYS A 171 15.88 2.10 16.21
CA LYS A 171 16.79 1.34 15.37
C LYS A 171 16.10 0.39 14.41
N VAL A 172 16.82 0.03 13.36
CA VAL A 172 16.42 -1.03 12.41
C VAL A 172 17.56 -2.06 12.35
N TYR A 173 17.21 -3.31 12.56
CA TYR A 173 18.12 -4.45 12.38
C TYR A 173 17.63 -5.29 11.22
N THR A 174 18.42 -5.34 10.16
CA THR A 174 18.24 -6.28 9.05
C THR A 174 19.11 -7.51 9.25
N SER A 175 18.96 -8.54 8.44
CA SER A 175 19.63 -9.84 8.58
C SER A 175 19.49 -10.44 9.99
N THR A 176 18.40 -10.11 10.68
CA THR A 176 18.16 -10.47 12.07
C THR A 176 16.81 -11.16 12.19
N LYS A 177 16.84 -12.47 12.42
CA LYS A 177 15.61 -13.28 12.54
C LYS A 177 15.20 -13.40 13.99
N VAL A 178 13.97 -12.98 14.31
CA VAL A 178 13.33 -13.28 15.60
C VAL A 178 13.01 -14.78 15.62
N VAL A 179 13.54 -15.50 16.58
CA VAL A 179 13.37 -16.97 16.71
C VAL A 179 12.51 -17.34 17.90
N ASN A 180 12.46 -16.50 18.92
CA ASN A 180 11.63 -16.70 20.12
C ASN A 180 11.27 -15.36 20.74
N ILE A 181 10.15 -15.31 21.48
CA ILE A 181 9.72 -14.20 22.32
C ILE A 181 9.35 -14.81 23.66
N GLU A 182 9.98 -14.35 24.72
CA GLU A 182 9.71 -14.78 26.09
C GLU A 182 9.13 -13.60 26.86
N GLN A 183 8.12 -13.87 27.66
CA GLN A 183 7.55 -12.91 28.57
C GLN A 183 8.11 -13.18 29.97
N ASN A 184 8.68 -12.17 30.59
CA ASN A 184 9.11 -12.24 31.98
C ASN A 184 7.92 -11.92 32.90
N GLU A 185 7.86 -12.57 34.06
CA GLU A 185 6.74 -12.42 35.03
C GLU A 185 6.63 -11.03 35.64
N ASP A 186 7.65 -10.19 35.51
CA ASP A 186 7.76 -8.86 36.13
C ASP A 186 7.49 -7.68 35.15
N GLU A 187 6.96 -7.96 33.93
CA GLU A 187 6.65 -6.91 32.90
C GLU A 187 5.23 -7.02 32.35
#